data_676c0878cd33fca166f69927ac62c6e7
#
_entry.id   676c0878cd33fca166f69927ac62c6e7
#
_cell.length_a   1.000
_cell.length_b   1.000
_cell.length_c   1.000
_cell.angle_alpha   90.00
_cell.angle_beta   90.00
_cell.angle_gamma   90.00
#
_symmetry.space_group_name_H-M   'P 1'
#
loop_
_entity.id
_entity.type
_entity.pdbx_description
1 polymer ?
#
loop_
_entity_poly.entity_id
_entity_poly.type
_entity_poly.pdbx_seq_one_letter_code
_entity_poly.pdbx_strand_id
1 'polypeptide(L)'
;MNQTKDRLVTEAGAASAVSNCRVTVVQMTSSHNVTTSLNQLDALVREVEPSSVDAIFLPENFAALAASDVLSIGQSESTFFSKAEGNSPYQSKILPMICALARAKRAWVFAGTMPLALRPDKTYIEDGRVRAASLVVDPAGNIVARYDKIHLFDVEVSDTTRVYRESATFEPGDQLAVAKTPFATIGLSVCYDLRFPGHYLDLTKLGATVIAVPSAFTRPTGAAHFEALMRARAIENATFVIAACQSGDHDSGRQTYGRSMVVSPWGEVIDHLGNEPGLLTVDLDFTELETIRRQIPAWRLQ
;
A
#
# COMPACT_ATOMS: atom_id res chain seq x y z
N MET A 1 31.12 -15.64 18.00
CA MET A 1 30.23 -15.16 19.06
C MET A 1 28.98 -14.61 18.37
N ASN A 2 27.94 -15.46 18.33
CA ASN A 2 26.65 -15.13 17.70
C ASN A 2 25.82 -14.27 18.67
N GLN A 3 25.50 -13.06 18.29
CA GLN A 3 24.45 -12.29 18.98
C GLN A 3 23.14 -12.47 18.21
N THR A 4 22.27 -13.23 18.81
CA THR A 4 20.87 -13.44 18.45
C THR A 4 20.14 -12.10 18.56
N LYS A 5 19.62 -11.59 17.43
CA LYS A 5 18.71 -10.45 17.42
C LYS A 5 17.32 -10.94 17.86
N ASP A 6 16.88 -10.50 19.01
CA ASP A 6 15.55 -10.75 19.56
C ASP A 6 14.48 -10.18 18.61
N ARG A 7 13.69 -11.10 18.04
CA ARG A 7 12.45 -10.77 17.32
C ARG A 7 11.33 -10.62 18.38
N LEU A 8 10.75 -9.45 18.45
CA LEU A 8 9.47 -9.26 19.14
C LEU A 8 8.37 -9.96 18.32
N VAL A 9 8.13 -11.21 18.63
CA VAL A 9 6.94 -11.97 18.20
C VAL A 9 5.96 -11.92 19.37
N THR A 10 4.96 -11.08 19.28
CA THR A 10 3.80 -11.17 20.18
C THR A 10 2.93 -12.33 19.70
N GLU A 11 2.84 -13.40 20.48
CA GLU A 11 1.89 -14.48 20.27
C GLU A 11 0.46 -13.97 20.46
N ALA A 12 -0.28 -13.87 19.36
CA ALA A 12 -1.72 -13.72 19.40
C ALA A 12 -2.33 -15.14 19.33
N GLY A 13 -3.23 -15.45 20.27
CA GLY A 13 -3.92 -16.74 20.36
C GLY A 13 -4.58 -17.14 19.05
N ALA A 14 -4.72 -18.45 18.83
CA ALA A 14 -5.36 -19.03 17.66
C ALA A 14 -6.80 -18.51 17.52
N ALA A 15 -6.99 -17.49 16.70
CA ALA A 15 -8.31 -17.06 16.27
C ALA A 15 -8.87 -18.13 15.32
N SER A 16 -10.16 -18.46 15.43
CA SER A 16 -10.86 -19.29 14.45
C SER A 16 -10.64 -18.68 13.07
N ALA A 17 -10.22 -19.51 12.10
CA ALA A 17 -9.95 -19.04 10.75
C ALA A 17 -11.22 -18.34 10.21
N VAL A 18 -11.12 -17.05 9.96
CA VAL A 18 -12.18 -16.28 9.28
C VAL A 18 -12.26 -16.82 7.86
N SER A 19 -13.43 -17.28 7.44
CA SER A 19 -13.60 -17.87 6.09
C SER A 19 -13.57 -16.83 4.99
N ASN A 20 -14.04 -15.60 5.26
CA ASN A 20 -14.17 -14.53 4.27
C ASN A 20 -13.74 -13.20 4.88
N CYS A 21 -13.24 -12.31 4.02
CA CYS A 21 -12.91 -10.93 4.36
C CYS A 21 -13.43 -10.01 3.25
N ARG A 22 -14.15 -8.96 3.62
CA ARG A 22 -14.66 -7.98 2.67
C ARG A 22 -13.74 -6.78 2.61
N VAL A 23 -13.25 -6.44 1.42
CA VAL A 23 -12.30 -5.35 1.21
C VAL A 23 -12.82 -4.32 0.23
N THR A 24 -12.50 -3.04 0.48
CA THR A 24 -12.70 -1.96 -0.49
C THR A 24 -11.37 -1.44 -0.97
N VAL A 25 -11.23 -1.32 -2.28
CA VAL A 25 -10.07 -0.78 -2.98
C VAL A 25 -10.43 0.57 -3.56
N VAL A 26 -9.62 1.58 -3.27
CA VAL A 26 -9.86 2.96 -3.70
C VAL A 26 -8.98 3.28 -4.90
N GLN A 27 -9.59 3.74 -6.00
CA GLN A 27 -8.91 4.31 -7.16
C GLN A 27 -9.04 5.81 -7.15
N MET A 28 -7.94 6.55 -7.31
CA MET A 28 -7.90 8.01 -7.22
C MET A 28 -7.18 8.64 -8.41
N THR A 29 -7.50 9.92 -8.66
CA THR A 29 -6.67 10.83 -9.44
C THR A 29 -6.14 11.91 -8.49
N SER A 30 -5.13 11.55 -7.70
CA SER A 30 -4.59 12.44 -6.67
C SER A 30 -3.95 13.68 -7.29
N SER A 31 -4.18 14.84 -6.66
CA SER A 31 -3.53 16.12 -6.96
C SER A 31 -2.10 16.14 -6.38
N HIS A 32 -1.27 17.06 -6.86
CA HIS A 32 -0.03 17.45 -6.20
C HIS A 32 -0.30 18.15 -4.84
N ASN A 33 -1.52 18.65 -4.63
CA ASN A 33 -1.93 19.33 -3.39
C ASN A 33 -2.59 18.37 -2.40
N VAL A 34 -2.05 18.29 -1.19
CA VAL A 34 -2.54 17.42 -0.11
C VAL A 34 -4.02 17.62 0.18
N THR A 35 -4.46 18.87 0.35
CA THR A 35 -5.85 19.15 0.73
C THR A 35 -6.83 18.71 -0.34
N THR A 36 -6.50 18.92 -1.63
CA THR A 36 -7.32 18.48 -2.76
C THR A 36 -7.44 16.96 -2.79
N SER A 37 -6.33 16.24 -2.63
CA SER A 37 -6.31 14.77 -2.62
C SER A 37 -7.09 14.20 -1.44
N LEU A 38 -6.93 14.77 -0.24
CA LEU A 38 -7.66 14.32 0.95
C LEU A 38 -9.16 14.58 0.84
N ASN A 39 -9.58 15.69 0.23
CA ASN A 39 -11.01 15.95 -0.05
C ASN A 39 -11.58 14.93 -1.05
N GLN A 40 -10.82 14.56 -2.08
CA GLN A 40 -11.23 13.52 -3.03
C GLN A 40 -11.37 12.16 -2.32
N LEU A 41 -10.39 11.79 -1.49
CA LEU A 41 -10.45 10.57 -0.70
C LEU A 41 -11.70 10.56 0.20
N ASP A 42 -11.94 11.65 0.95
CA ASP A 42 -13.10 11.77 1.84
C ASP A 42 -14.43 11.62 1.06
N ALA A 43 -14.52 12.23 -0.12
CA ALA A 43 -15.71 12.10 -0.97
C ALA A 43 -15.96 10.64 -1.41
N LEU A 44 -14.91 9.93 -1.84
CA LEU A 44 -15.02 8.53 -2.27
C LEU A 44 -15.40 7.62 -1.10
N VAL A 45 -14.67 7.71 0.03
CA VAL A 45 -14.90 6.78 1.15
C VAL A 45 -16.20 7.04 1.93
N ARG A 46 -16.91 8.15 1.67
CA ARG A 46 -18.26 8.36 2.24
C ARG A 46 -19.23 7.26 1.86
N GLU A 47 -19.10 6.69 0.67
CA GLU A 47 -19.96 5.60 0.18
C GLU A 47 -19.73 4.28 0.93
N VAL A 48 -18.62 4.15 1.67
CA VAL A 48 -18.35 2.96 2.49
C VAL A 48 -19.05 3.12 3.84
N GLU A 49 -20.06 2.31 4.11
CA GLU A 49 -20.76 2.32 5.39
C GLU A 49 -19.87 1.80 6.53
N PRO A 50 -20.00 2.32 7.76
CA PRO A 50 -19.25 1.82 8.91
C PRO A 50 -19.47 0.32 9.15
N SER A 51 -18.40 -0.43 9.36
CA SER A 51 -18.42 -1.88 9.58
C SER A 51 -18.97 -2.70 8.40
N SER A 52 -19.10 -2.13 7.20
CA SER A 52 -19.52 -2.86 5.99
C SER A 52 -18.36 -3.61 5.33
N VAL A 53 -17.13 -3.26 5.68
CA VAL A 53 -15.91 -3.87 5.15
C VAL A 53 -14.88 -4.07 6.27
N ASP A 54 -14.01 -5.06 6.10
CA ASP A 54 -12.92 -5.34 7.05
C ASP A 54 -11.70 -4.45 6.80
N ALA A 55 -11.44 -4.11 5.52
CA ALA A 55 -10.29 -3.30 5.15
C ALA A 55 -10.54 -2.37 3.95
N ILE A 56 -9.83 -1.23 3.95
CA ILE A 56 -9.79 -0.23 2.88
C ILE A 56 -8.35 -0.08 2.40
N PHE A 57 -8.13 -0.20 1.09
CA PHE A 57 -6.81 -0.08 0.45
C PHE A 57 -6.73 1.21 -0.35
N LEU A 58 -5.74 2.06 -0.04
CA LEU A 58 -5.49 3.34 -0.72
C LEU A 58 -4.31 3.21 -1.71
N PRO A 59 -4.26 4.02 -2.78
CA PRO A 59 -3.21 3.92 -3.79
C PRO A 59 -1.88 4.54 -3.36
N GLU A 60 -0.82 4.24 -4.12
CA GLU A 60 0.49 4.91 -4.00
C GLU A 60 0.31 6.43 -4.16
N ASN A 61 0.99 7.22 -3.30
CA ASN A 61 0.94 8.68 -3.30
C ASN A 61 -0.49 9.25 -3.20
N PHE A 62 -1.39 8.57 -2.47
CA PHE A 62 -2.80 8.93 -2.38
C PHE A 62 -3.05 10.37 -1.90
N ALA A 63 -2.15 10.91 -1.09
CA ALA A 63 -2.31 12.25 -0.51
C ALA A 63 -1.65 13.36 -1.34
N ALA A 64 -0.61 13.04 -2.12
CA ALA A 64 0.07 14.03 -2.97
C ALA A 64 0.87 13.29 -4.07
N LEU A 65 0.45 13.39 -5.32
CA LEU A 65 1.15 12.78 -6.44
C LEU A 65 2.00 13.82 -7.18
N ALA A 66 3.32 13.58 -7.25
CA ALA A 66 4.29 14.46 -7.91
C ALA A 66 4.31 15.90 -7.35
N ALA A 67 4.11 16.05 -6.04
CA ALA A 67 4.23 17.33 -5.36
C ALA A 67 5.69 17.82 -5.40
N SER A 68 5.88 19.13 -5.56
CA SER A 68 7.20 19.76 -5.55
C SER A 68 7.75 19.97 -4.13
N ASP A 69 6.88 19.94 -3.12
CA ASP A 69 7.17 20.17 -1.71
C ASP A 69 7.15 18.89 -0.85
N VAL A 70 7.46 17.74 -1.47
CA VAL A 70 7.45 16.41 -0.84
C VAL A 70 8.22 16.38 0.47
N LEU A 71 9.39 17.06 0.55
CA LEU A 71 10.17 17.16 1.78
C LEU A 71 9.38 17.86 2.90
N SER A 72 8.76 19.00 2.61
CA SER A 72 7.95 19.74 3.59
C SER A 72 6.76 18.94 4.08
N ILE A 73 6.09 18.21 3.17
CA ILE A 73 5.01 17.28 3.52
C ILE A 73 5.55 16.18 4.44
N GLY A 74 6.67 15.54 4.06
CA GLY A 74 7.28 14.47 4.86
C GLY A 74 7.74 14.93 6.24
N GLN A 75 8.28 16.13 6.36
CA GLN A 75 8.63 16.75 7.66
C GLN A 75 7.39 17.01 8.51
N SER A 76 6.34 17.58 7.91
CA SER A 76 5.07 17.84 8.58
C SER A 76 4.45 16.54 9.13
N GLU A 77 4.32 15.53 8.30
CA GLU A 77 3.74 14.26 8.71
C GLU A 77 4.60 13.52 9.75
N SER A 78 5.92 13.67 9.69
CA SER A 78 6.83 13.09 10.68
C SER A 78 6.65 13.64 12.08
N THR A 79 6.11 14.85 12.24
CA THR A 79 5.80 15.43 13.56
C THR A 79 4.76 14.63 14.33
N PHE A 80 3.90 13.87 13.64
CA PHE A 80 2.91 12.99 14.26
C PHE A 80 3.57 11.91 15.14
N PHE A 81 4.77 11.45 14.79
CA PHE A 81 5.51 10.43 15.54
C PHE A 81 6.42 11.04 16.63
N SER A 82 6.70 12.34 16.56
CA SER A 82 7.43 13.05 17.59
C SER A 82 6.43 13.56 18.61
N LYS A 83 6.57 13.18 19.88
CA LYS A 83 5.80 13.77 21.00
C LYS A 83 6.26 15.21 21.32
N ALA A 84 6.76 15.95 20.34
CA ALA A 84 7.13 17.34 20.50
C ALA A 84 5.85 18.15 20.71
N GLU A 85 5.45 18.31 21.95
CA GLU A 85 4.46 19.31 22.37
C GLU A 85 4.99 20.68 22.00
N GLY A 86 4.26 21.38 21.18
CA GLY A 86 4.37 22.83 21.03
C GLY A 86 4.99 23.32 19.72
N ASN A 87 4.21 24.13 19.01
CA ASN A 87 4.60 25.09 17.97
C ASN A 87 5.45 24.60 16.79
N SER A 88 5.21 23.39 16.29
CA SER A 88 5.69 23.08 14.93
C SER A 88 4.89 23.95 13.94
N PRO A 89 5.54 24.73 13.07
CA PRO A 89 4.86 25.48 12.01
C PRO A 89 4.19 24.53 11.00
N TYR A 90 4.45 23.23 11.09
CA TYR A 90 3.93 22.19 10.23
C TYR A 90 2.91 21.33 11.00
N GLN A 91 1.66 21.37 10.56
CA GLN A 91 0.62 20.48 11.08
C GLN A 91 0.46 19.27 10.17
N SER A 92 0.63 18.07 10.72
CA SER A 92 0.30 16.82 10.05
C SER A 92 -1.19 16.81 9.67
N LYS A 93 -1.51 16.47 8.44
CA LYS A 93 -2.89 16.40 7.90
C LYS A 93 -3.26 14.98 7.45
N ILE A 94 -2.30 14.27 6.88
CA ILE A 94 -2.52 12.96 6.27
C ILE A 94 -2.74 11.91 7.36
N LEU A 95 -1.82 11.81 8.31
CA LEU A 95 -1.89 10.82 9.39
C LEU A 95 -3.14 10.96 10.26
N PRO A 96 -3.52 12.15 10.76
CA PRO A 96 -4.78 12.32 11.48
C PRO A 96 -6.00 11.87 10.68
N MET A 97 -6.02 12.16 9.37
CA MET A 97 -7.14 11.79 8.50
C MET A 97 -7.26 10.29 8.32
N ILE A 98 -6.15 9.57 8.01
CA ILE A 98 -6.23 8.10 7.85
C ILE A 98 -6.56 7.38 9.16
N CYS A 99 -6.06 7.89 10.31
CA CYS A 99 -6.44 7.37 11.63
C CYS A 99 -7.93 7.63 11.93
N ALA A 100 -8.45 8.79 11.56
CA ALA A 100 -9.87 9.12 11.69
C ALA A 100 -10.75 8.27 10.77
N LEU A 101 -10.30 8.03 9.53
CA LEU A 101 -10.96 7.16 8.55
C LEU A 101 -11.13 5.74 9.11
N ALA A 102 -10.05 5.14 9.63
CA ALA A 102 -10.07 3.81 10.20
C ALA A 102 -11.10 3.70 11.35
N ARG A 103 -11.11 4.68 12.26
CA ARG A 103 -12.10 4.75 13.35
C ARG A 103 -13.52 4.92 12.85
N ALA A 104 -13.73 5.86 11.92
CA ALA A 104 -15.06 6.17 11.40
C ALA A 104 -15.68 4.99 10.66
N LYS A 105 -14.89 4.28 9.87
CA LYS A 105 -15.35 3.09 9.12
C LYS A 105 -15.29 1.80 9.93
N ARG A 106 -14.61 1.79 11.07
CA ARG A 106 -14.32 0.60 11.89
C ARG A 106 -13.66 -0.49 11.06
N ALA A 107 -12.75 -0.08 10.18
CA ALA A 107 -12.07 -0.94 9.22
C ALA A 107 -10.56 -0.70 9.28
N TRP A 108 -9.78 -1.72 8.91
CA TRP A 108 -8.35 -1.57 8.69
C TRP A 108 -8.11 -0.66 7.49
N VAL A 109 -7.11 0.24 7.58
CA VAL A 109 -6.72 1.09 6.45
C VAL A 109 -5.29 0.79 6.05
N PHE A 110 -5.11 0.32 4.82
CA PHE A 110 -3.82 0.16 4.17
C PHE A 110 -3.54 1.42 3.36
N ALA A 111 -2.81 2.35 3.97
CA ALA A 111 -2.66 3.72 3.48
C ALA A 111 -1.53 3.81 2.44
N GLY A 112 -1.73 3.23 1.29
CA GLY A 112 -0.92 3.30 0.08
C GLY A 112 0.53 3.74 0.31
N THR A 113 0.90 4.95 -0.15
CA THR A 113 2.11 5.62 0.32
C THR A 113 1.92 7.09 0.60
N MET A 114 2.73 7.59 1.53
CA MET A 114 2.89 9.00 1.85
C MET A 114 4.35 9.31 2.18
N PRO A 115 4.82 10.56 1.99
CA PRO A 115 6.20 10.92 2.35
C PRO A 115 6.36 11.02 3.86
N LEU A 116 7.47 10.45 4.39
CA LEU A 116 7.93 10.63 5.77
C LEU A 116 9.42 10.99 5.79
N ALA A 117 9.78 12.04 6.52
CA ALA A 117 11.17 12.45 6.71
C ALA A 117 11.89 11.65 7.82
N LEU A 118 11.18 10.74 8.50
CA LEU A 118 11.71 9.84 9.51
C LEU A 118 11.87 8.42 8.96
N ARG A 119 12.96 7.76 9.31
CA ARG A 119 13.12 6.30 9.17
C ARG A 119 12.32 5.55 10.25
N PRO A 120 12.16 4.22 10.14
CA PRO A 120 11.46 3.43 11.16
C PRO A 120 12.08 3.51 12.56
N ASP A 121 13.39 3.73 12.67
CA ASP A 121 14.12 3.92 13.93
C ASP A 121 13.97 5.34 14.51
N LYS A 122 13.15 6.18 13.87
CA LYS A 122 12.88 7.58 14.23
C LYS A 122 14.06 8.56 13.99
N THR A 123 15.09 8.14 13.26
CA THR A 123 16.12 9.07 12.79
C THR A 123 15.62 9.88 11.60
N TYR A 124 15.97 11.16 11.53
CA TYR A 124 15.66 12.01 10.39
C TYR A 124 16.55 11.70 9.19
N ILE A 125 16.00 11.85 7.99
CA ILE A 125 16.76 11.81 6.73
C ILE A 125 17.29 13.22 6.50
N GLU A 126 18.62 13.37 6.48
CA GLU A 126 19.28 14.69 6.49
C GLU A 126 19.65 15.19 5.08
N ASP A 127 19.62 14.32 4.06
CA ASP A 127 20.05 14.64 2.69
C ASP A 127 18.98 15.28 1.81
N GLY A 128 17.84 15.65 2.40
CA GLY A 128 16.72 16.30 1.71
C GLY A 128 15.73 15.33 1.07
N ARG A 129 15.94 14.01 1.20
CA ARG A 129 14.98 12.99 0.76
C ARG A 129 13.98 12.62 1.85
N VAL A 130 13.00 11.81 1.47
CA VAL A 130 11.98 11.24 2.36
C VAL A 130 11.81 9.76 2.06
N ARG A 131 11.06 9.02 2.91
CA ARG A 131 10.59 7.65 2.62
C ARG A 131 9.25 7.69 1.92
N ALA A 132 9.03 6.81 0.95
CA ALA A 132 7.70 6.47 0.46
C ALA A 132 7.13 5.40 1.40
N ALA A 133 6.45 5.84 2.45
CA ALA A 133 6.00 4.98 3.55
C ALA A 133 4.56 4.52 3.34
N SER A 134 4.36 3.20 3.29
CA SER A 134 3.05 2.55 3.37
C SER A 134 2.76 2.22 4.84
N LEU A 135 1.59 2.65 5.32
CA LEU A 135 1.20 2.49 6.71
C LEU A 135 -0.07 1.64 6.82
N VAL A 136 -0.16 0.88 7.91
CA VAL A 136 -1.37 0.13 8.25
C VAL A 136 -1.94 0.67 9.55
N VAL A 137 -3.22 1.01 9.51
CA VAL A 137 -3.97 1.57 10.63
C VAL A 137 -5.08 0.60 11.02
N ASP A 138 -5.16 0.26 12.31
CA ASP A 138 -6.20 -0.61 12.85
C ASP A 138 -7.56 0.14 13.00
N PRO A 139 -8.69 -0.56 13.24
CA PRO A 139 -10.00 0.07 13.43
C PRO A 139 -10.09 1.02 14.64
N ALA A 140 -9.14 0.95 15.58
CA ALA A 140 -9.04 1.90 16.69
C ALA A 140 -8.27 3.18 16.30
N GLY A 141 -7.69 3.22 15.10
CA GLY A 141 -6.92 4.33 14.57
C GLY A 141 -5.46 4.34 15.02
N ASN A 142 -4.91 3.21 15.42
CA ASN A 142 -3.50 3.06 15.74
C ASN A 142 -2.71 2.62 14.51
N ILE A 143 -1.54 3.20 14.30
CA ILE A 143 -0.60 2.75 13.27
C ILE A 143 0.10 1.51 13.81
N VAL A 144 -0.10 0.37 13.14
CA VAL A 144 0.35 -0.95 13.62
C VAL A 144 1.43 -1.59 12.73
N ALA A 145 1.60 -1.12 11.50
CA ALA A 145 2.68 -1.55 10.61
C ALA A 145 3.12 -0.42 9.69
N ARG A 146 4.36 -0.51 9.23
CA ARG A 146 4.98 0.39 8.26
C ARG A 146 5.88 -0.40 7.32
N TYR A 147 5.79 -0.07 6.04
CA TYR A 147 6.70 -0.52 5.00
C TYR A 147 7.22 0.69 4.24
N ASP A 148 8.53 0.83 4.11
CA ASP A 148 9.15 1.83 3.26
C ASP A 148 9.54 1.18 1.94
N LYS A 149 9.09 1.74 0.82
CA LYS A 149 9.30 1.21 -0.53
C LYS A 149 10.79 0.88 -0.77
N ILE A 150 11.07 -0.37 -1.13
CA ILE A 150 12.44 -0.86 -1.34
C ILE A 150 12.91 -0.53 -2.76
N HIS A 151 12.10 -0.88 -3.79
CA HIS A 151 12.50 -0.72 -5.18
C HIS A 151 11.95 0.60 -5.73
N LEU A 152 12.86 1.55 -5.95
CA LEU A 152 12.51 2.87 -6.46
C LEU A 152 12.45 2.89 -7.99
N PHE A 153 11.54 3.69 -8.53
CA PHE A 153 11.23 3.76 -9.96
C PHE A 153 12.19 4.71 -10.69
N ASP A 154 13.43 4.24 -10.93
CA ASP A 154 14.44 4.94 -11.72
C ASP A 154 14.50 4.30 -13.11
N VAL A 155 13.76 4.87 -14.06
CA VAL A 155 13.56 4.27 -15.38
C VAL A 155 13.40 5.31 -16.48
N GLU A 156 13.55 4.85 -17.72
CA GLU A 156 13.17 5.57 -18.93
C GLU A 156 11.95 4.89 -19.55
N VAL A 157 10.88 5.66 -19.80
CA VAL A 157 9.61 5.17 -20.35
C VAL A 157 9.17 6.05 -21.50
N SER A 158 8.57 5.45 -22.53
CA SER A 158 8.01 6.17 -23.67
C SER A 158 6.65 6.81 -23.33
N ASP A 159 6.66 7.80 -22.45
CA ASP A 159 5.51 8.63 -22.08
C ASP A 159 5.87 10.12 -22.07
N THR A 160 4.99 10.98 -21.56
CA THR A 160 5.20 12.44 -21.52
C THR A 160 6.34 12.85 -20.59
N THR A 161 6.60 12.11 -19.52
CA THR A 161 7.66 12.39 -18.54
C THR A 161 9.02 11.87 -18.99
N ARG A 162 9.05 10.75 -19.72
CA ARG A 162 10.21 10.06 -20.29
C ARG A 162 11.21 9.51 -19.28
N VAL A 163 11.64 10.30 -18.30
CA VAL A 163 12.69 9.93 -17.33
C VAL A 163 12.15 10.07 -15.93
N TYR A 164 12.19 8.99 -15.17
CA TYR A 164 11.83 8.94 -13.76
C TYR A 164 13.09 8.69 -12.93
N ARG A 165 13.25 9.43 -11.84
CA ARG A 165 14.36 9.32 -10.89
C ARG A 165 13.78 9.44 -9.47
N GLU A 166 13.05 8.39 -9.04
CA GLU A 166 12.39 8.38 -7.73
C GLU A 166 13.42 8.47 -6.60
N SER A 167 14.62 7.89 -6.80
CA SER A 167 15.73 7.95 -5.84
C SER A 167 16.28 9.36 -5.59
N ALA A 168 15.99 10.31 -6.47
CA ALA A 168 16.36 11.72 -6.23
C ALA A 168 15.51 12.36 -5.12
N THR A 169 14.31 11.84 -4.87
CA THR A 169 13.37 12.36 -3.87
C THR A 169 13.21 11.41 -2.69
N PHE A 170 13.27 10.12 -2.94
CA PHE A 170 13.01 9.11 -1.92
C PHE A 170 14.29 8.31 -1.57
N GLU A 171 14.47 8.06 -0.28
CA GLU A 171 15.45 7.09 0.23
C GLU A 171 14.81 5.70 0.25
N PRO A 172 15.44 4.66 -0.33
CA PRO A 172 14.87 3.31 -0.37
C PRO A 172 14.78 2.69 1.02
N GLY A 173 13.73 1.89 1.25
CA GLY A 173 13.63 0.98 2.38
C GLY A 173 14.58 -0.20 2.25
N ASP A 174 14.68 -1.00 3.32
CA ASP A 174 15.55 -2.18 3.40
C ASP A 174 14.91 -3.35 4.14
N GLN A 175 13.69 -3.19 4.63
CA GLN A 175 12.99 -4.20 5.42
C GLN A 175 11.66 -4.58 4.78
N LEU A 176 11.41 -5.89 4.65
CA LEU A 176 10.09 -6.42 4.33
C LEU A 176 9.15 -6.21 5.51
N ALA A 177 7.88 -6.02 5.23
CA ALA A 177 6.87 -5.86 6.27
C ALA A 177 5.60 -6.66 5.96
N VAL A 178 5.02 -7.23 7.01
CA VAL A 178 3.68 -7.84 6.99
C VAL A 178 2.84 -7.24 8.12
N ALA A 179 1.56 -7.06 7.87
CA ALA A 179 0.58 -6.68 8.87
C ALA A 179 -0.28 -7.89 9.24
N LYS A 180 -0.31 -8.25 10.52
CA LYS A 180 -1.21 -9.29 11.04
C LYS A 180 -2.55 -8.67 11.40
N THR A 181 -3.61 -9.12 10.75
CA THR A 181 -4.99 -8.72 11.03
C THR A 181 -5.78 -9.93 11.56
N PRO A 182 -6.99 -9.74 12.10
CA PRO A 182 -7.84 -10.87 12.52
C PRO A 182 -8.22 -11.81 11.38
N PHE A 183 -8.20 -11.36 10.11
CA PHE A 183 -8.65 -12.12 8.95
C PHE A 183 -7.52 -12.65 8.08
N ALA A 184 -6.33 -12.00 8.06
CA ALA A 184 -5.22 -12.40 7.19
C ALA A 184 -3.88 -11.86 7.67
N THR A 185 -2.78 -12.42 7.18
CA THR A 185 -1.47 -11.77 7.18
C THR A 185 -1.30 -11.05 5.83
N ILE A 186 -1.19 -9.73 5.85
CA ILE A 186 -1.10 -8.90 4.66
C ILE A 186 0.37 -8.53 4.41
N GLY A 187 0.93 -8.97 3.30
CA GLY A 187 2.25 -8.55 2.82
C GLY A 187 2.18 -7.13 2.24
N LEU A 188 3.16 -6.30 2.57
CA LEU A 188 3.21 -4.92 2.08
C LEU A 188 4.24 -4.80 0.95
N SER A 189 3.81 -4.27 -0.18
CA SER A 189 4.65 -3.90 -1.32
C SER A 189 4.14 -2.59 -1.91
N VAL A 190 4.89 -1.97 -2.82
CA VAL A 190 4.48 -0.74 -3.49
C VAL A 190 4.91 -0.76 -4.95
N CYS A 191 3.94 -0.70 -5.86
CA CYS A 191 4.09 -0.35 -7.28
C CYS A 191 5.26 -1.08 -7.99
N TYR A 192 6.44 -0.46 -8.06
CA TYR A 192 7.61 -1.00 -8.75
C TYR A 192 8.13 -2.30 -8.15
N ASP A 193 7.87 -2.56 -6.85
CA ASP A 193 8.16 -3.84 -6.20
C ASP A 193 7.51 -5.02 -6.95
N LEU A 194 6.38 -4.78 -7.66
CA LEU A 194 5.68 -5.79 -8.46
C LEU A 194 6.58 -6.46 -9.51
N ARG A 195 7.66 -5.82 -9.92
CA ARG A 195 8.62 -6.36 -10.90
C ARG A 195 9.67 -7.29 -10.29
N PHE A 196 9.71 -7.41 -8.96
CA PHE A 196 10.72 -8.18 -8.23
C PHE A 196 10.08 -9.42 -7.58
N PRO A 197 10.08 -10.59 -8.25
CA PRO A 197 9.40 -11.80 -7.75
C PRO A 197 9.91 -12.25 -6.38
N GLY A 198 11.20 -12.10 -6.11
CA GLY A 198 11.79 -12.45 -4.81
C GLY A 198 11.17 -11.70 -3.64
N HIS A 199 10.77 -10.45 -3.81
CA HIS A 199 10.07 -9.67 -2.80
C HIS A 199 8.76 -10.34 -2.36
N TYR A 200 7.97 -10.80 -3.33
CA TYR A 200 6.67 -11.47 -3.10
C TYR A 200 6.84 -12.84 -2.45
N LEU A 201 7.84 -13.58 -2.92
CA LEU A 201 8.19 -14.86 -2.32
C LEU A 201 8.57 -14.70 -0.85
N ASP A 202 9.39 -13.71 -0.52
CA ASP A 202 9.84 -13.49 0.85
C ASP A 202 8.70 -12.98 1.75
N LEU A 203 7.75 -12.18 1.23
CA LEU A 203 6.51 -11.86 1.95
C LEU A 203 5.68 -13.12 2.25
N THR A 204 5.60 -14.07 1.30
CA THR A 204 4.89 -15.35 1.49
C THR A 204 5.59 -16.21 2.55
N LYS A 205 6.91 -16.24 2.58
CA LYS A 205 7.70 -16.90 3.65
C LYS A 205 7.45 -16.29 5.03
N LEU A 206 7.12 -14.99 5.09
CA LEU A 206 6.69 -14.29 6.31
C LEU A 206 5.22 -14.58 6.67
N GLY A 207 4.53 -15.42 5.90
CA GLY A 207 3.17 -15.88 6.15
C GLY A 207 2.08 -15.07 5.45
N ALA A 208 2.40 -14.21 4.48
CA ALA A 208 1.41 -13.46 3.76
C ALA A 208 0.43 -14.38 3.02
N THR A 209 -0.86 -14.10 3.17
CA THR A 209 -1.98 -14.73 2.46
C THR A 209 -2.67 -13.77 1.50
N VAL A 210 -2.48 -12.48 1.74
CA VAL A 210 -2.89 -11.36 0.88
C VAL A 210 -1.67 -10.45 0.71
N ILE A 211 -1.48 -9.86 -0.47
CA ILE A 211 -0.42 -8.88 -0.71
C ILE A 211 -1.04 -7.59 -1.25
N ALA A 212 -0.75 -6.48 -0.56
CA ALA A 212 -1.16 -5.13 -0.98
C ALA A 212 -0.14 -4.55 -1.96
N VAL A 213 -0.63 -3.95 -3.05
CA VAL A 213 0.18 -3.36 -4.13
C VAL A 213 -0.38 -1.97 -4.50
N PRO A 214 -0.31 -0.97 -3.59
CA PRO A 214 -0.65 0.39 -3.98
C PRO A 214 0.23 0.84 -5.14
N SER A 215 -0.37 1.43 -6.19
CA SER A 215 0.34 1.63 -7.46
C SER A 215 0.00 2.95 -8.15
N ALA A 216 1.02 3.48 -8.86
CA ALA A 216 0.89 4.61 -9.78
C ALA A 216 1.62 4.31 -11.10
N PHE A 217 1.31 3.18 -11.74
CA PHE A 217 1.91 2.75 -13.01
C PHE A 217 1.67 3.78 -14.10
N THR A 218 2.67 4.04 -14.94
CA THR A 218 2.49 4.84 -16.16
C THR A 218 1.56 4.13 -17.12
N ARG A 219 0.85 4.88 -17.97
CA ARG A 219 -0.08 4.29 -18.96
C ARG A 219 0.58 3.23 -19.84
N PRO A 220 1.77 3.47 -20.46
CA PRO A 220 2.38 2.46 -21.32
C PRO A 220 2.76 1.17 -20.58
N THR A 221 3.41 1.31 -19.43
CA THR A 221 3.86 0.14 -18.67
C THR A 221 2.71 -0.57 -17.98
N GLY A 222 1.67 0.16 -17.60
CA GLY A 222 0.44 -0.39 -17.04
C GLY A 222 -0.29 -1.26 -18.06
N ALA A 223 -0.54 -0.70 -19.27
CA ALA A 223 -1.23 -1.43 -20.33
C ALA A 223 -0.52 -2.71 -20.76
N ALA A 224 0.83 -2.69 -20.79
CA ALA A 224 1.62 -3.83 -21.23
C ALA A 224 1.87 -4.90 -20.16
N HIS A 225 2.00 -4.52 -18.88
CA HIS A 225 2.59 -5.39 -17.87
C HIS A 225 1.74 -5.61 -16.63
N PHE A 226 0.86 -4.63 -16.25
CA PHE A 226 0.30 -4.58 -14.90
C PHE A 226 -0.49 -5.84 -14.55
N GLU A 227 -1.52 -6.18 -15.33
CA GLU A 227 -2.37 -7.35 -15.08
C GLU A 227 -1.56 -8.65 -15.12
N ALA A 228 -0.66 -8.80 -16.11
CA ALA A 228 0.19 -9.99 -16.20
C ALA A 228 1.05 -10.20 -14.96
N LEU A 229 1.65 -9.12 -14.42
CA LEU A 229 2.45 -9.18 -13.21
C LEU A 229 1.58 -9.46 -11.96
N MET A 230 0.43 -8.81 -11.83
CA MET A 230 -0.50 -9.06 -10.73
C MET A 230 -0.91 -10.54 -10.65
N ARG A 231 -1.31 -11.10 -11.79
CA ARG A 231 -1.68 -12.53 -11.91
C ARG A 231 -0.50 -13.46 -11.63
N ALA A 232 0.69 -13.14 -12.16
CA ALA A 232 1.89 -13.92 -11.89
C ALA A 232 2.20 -13.97 -10.38
N ARG A 233 2.18 -12.83 -9.68
CA ARG A 233 2.44 -12.77 -8.24
C ARG A 233 1.40 -13.56 -7.43
N ALA A 234 0.14 -13.53 -7.83
CA ALA A 234 -0.90 -14.31 -7.19
C ALA A 234 -0.67 -15.83 -7.36
N ILE A 235 -0.38 -16.29 -8.58
CA ILE A 235 -0.17 -17.70 -8.92
C ILE A 235 1.10 -18.25 -8.24
N GLU A 236 2.24 -17.58 -8.42
CA GLU A 236 3.55 -18.02 -7.91
C GLU A 236 3.54 -18.22 -6.38
N ASN A 237 2.81 -17.36 -5.68
CA ASN A 237 2.81 -17.31 -4.22
C ASN A 237 1.57 -17.94 -3.58
N ALA A 238 0.59 -18.36 -4.38
CA ALA A 238 -0.73 -18.80 -3.94
C ALA A 238 -1.30 -17.84 -2.88
N THR A 239 -1.47 -16.54 -3.25
CA THR A 239 -1.96 -15.46 -2.42
C THR A 239 -2.99 -14.63 -3.17
N PHE A 240 -3.90 -13.98 -2.45
CA PHE A 240 -4.63 -12.85 -3.03
C PHE A 240 -3.69 -11.68 -3.26
N VAL A 241 -3.86 -10.96 -4.37
CA VAL A 241 -3.10 -9.74 -4.66
C VAL A 241 -4.08 -8.59 -4.92
N ILE A 242 -3.94 -7.50 -4.14
CA ILE A 242 -4.86 -6.36 -4.16
C ILE A 242 -4.10 -5.12 -4.60
N ALA A 243 -4.51 -4.52 -5.71
CA ALA A 243 -3.93 -3.27 -6.17
C ALA A 243 -4.93 -2.12 -6.07
N ALA A 244 -4.61 -1.12 -5.26
CA ALA A 244 -5.21 0.19 -5.28
C ALA A 244 -4.37 1.13 -6.15
N CYS A 245 -4.96 1.76 -7.16
CA CYS A 245 -4.22 2.46 -8.20
C CYS A 245 -4.56 3.94 -8.31
N GLN A 246 -3.54 4.72 -8.67
CA GLN A 246 -3.73 6.05 -9.26
C GLN A 246 -4.19 5.90 -10.70
N SER A 247 -5.12 6.75 -11.14
CA SER A 247 -5.69 6.70 -12.49
C SER A 247 -5.83 8.09 -13.11
N GLY A 248 -5.83 8.15 -14.42
CA GLY A 248 -6.20 9.36 -15.18
C GLY A 248 -5.06 10.35 -15.42
N ASP A 249 -5.45 11.58 -15.68
CA ASP A 249 -4.57 12.71 -15.94
C ASP A 249 -4.49 13.58 -14.70
N HIS A 250 -3.31 13.64 -14.08
CA HIS A 250 -3.09 14.40 -12.86
C HIS A 250 -2.75 15.86 -13.16
N ASP A 251 -3.08 16.76 -12.25
CA ASP A 251 -2.80 18.21 -12.36
C ASP A 251 -1.29 18.54 -12.42
N SER A 252 -0.45 17.60 -12.00
CA SER A 252 1.01 17.65 -12.18
C SER A 252 1.47 17.35 -13.62
N GLY A 253 0.56 16.98 -14.53
CA GLY A 253 0.86 16.52 -15.90
C GLY A 253 1.24 15.03 -15.97
N ARG A 254 1.37 14.32 -14.87
CA ARG A 254 1.59 12.86 -14.85
C ARG A 254 0.33 12.13 -15.30
N GLN A 255 0.53 11.02 -16.01
CA GLN A 255 -0.55 10.15 -16.47
C GLN A 255 -0.38 8.75 -15.87
N THR A 256 -1.43 8.21 -15.26
CA THR A 256 -1.41 6.88 -14.66
C THR A 256 -2.46 5.95 -15.28
N TYR A 257 -2.19 4.64 -15.15
CA TYR A 257 -2.93 3.58 -15.86
C TYR A 257 -4.30 3.29 -15.25
N GLY A 258 -4.44 3.40 -13.91
CA GLY A 258 -5.64 2.96 -13.21
C GLY A 258 -5.72 1.44 -13.08
N ARG A 259 -6.93 0.89 -13.29
CA ARG A 259 -7.25 -0.53 -13.22
C ARG A 259 -6.92 -1.15 -11.86
N SER A 260 -7.35 -0.48 -10.79
CA SER A 260 -7.37 -1.12 -9.46
C SER A 260 -8.06 -2.47 -9.58
N MET A 261 -7.46 -3.52 -9.01
CA MET A 261 -7.96 -4.89 -9.18
C MET A 261 -7.65 -5.78 -7.97
N VAL A 262 -8.42 -6.85 -7.87
CA VAL A 262 -8.18 -7.95 -6.95
C VAL A 262 -7.99 -9.24 -7.74
N VAL A 263 -6.91 -9.96 -7.45
CA VAL A 263 -6.57 -11.23 -8.12
C VAL A 263 -6.60 -12.35 -7.10
N SER A 264 -7.26 -13.45 -7.44
CA SER A 264 -7.36 -14.67 -6.61
C SER A 264 -6.02 -15.44 -6.59
N PRO A 265 -5.82 -16.34 -5.62
CA PRO A 265 -4.66 -17.22 -5.59
C PRO A 265 -4.53 -18.14 -6.82
N TRP A 266 -5.63 -18.35 -7.56
CA TRP A 266 -5.64 -19.07 -8.83
C TRP A 266 -5.15 -18.22 -10.00
N GLY A 267 -5.03 -16.91 -9.82
CA GLY A 267 -4.65 -15.98 -10.87
C GLY A 267 -5.83 -15.41 -11.66
N GLU A 268 -7.05 -15.60 -11.20
CA GLU A 268 -8.23 -14.97 -11.78
C GLU A 268 -8.36 -13.53 -11.28
N VAL A 269 -8.67 -12.59 -12.17
CA VAL A 269 -9.08 -11.25 -11.79
C VAL A 269 -10.51 -11.34 -11.28
N ILE A 270 -10.67 -11.26 -9.95
CA ILE A 270 -11.99 -11.34 -9.31
C ILE A 270 -12.85 -10.17 -9.77
N ASP A 271 -12.29 -8.96 -9.71
CA ASP A 271 -12.93 -7.76 -10.23
C ASP A 271 -11.90 -6.63 -10.40
N HIS A 272 -12.24 -5.60 -11.19
CA HIS A 272 -11.38 -4.44 -11.45
C HIS A 272 -12.17 -3.19 -11.81
N LEU A 273 -11.58 -2.02 -11.54
CA LEU A 273 -12.07 -0.74 -12.04
C LEU A 273 -11.57 -0.46 -13.46
N GLY A 274 -12.21 0.50 -14.13
CA GLY A 274 -11.73 1.11 -15.37
C GLY A 274 -10.65 2.17 -15.10
N ASN A 275 -10.73 3.30 -15.81
CA ASN A 275 -9.77 4.39 -15.72
C ASN A 275 -10.25 5.57 -14.84
N GLU A 276 -11.49 5.55 -14.40
CA GLU A 276 -12.07 6.62 -13.59
C GLU A 276 -11.84 6.37 -12.10
N PRO A 277 -11.75 7.42 -11.26
CA PRO A 277 -11.77 7.28 -9.81
C PRO A 277 -13.03 6.54 -9.34
N GLY A 278 -12.90 5.75 -8.29
CA GLY A 278 -14.03 4.97 -7.78
C GLY A 278 -13.64 3.98 -6.69
N LEU A 279 -14.60 3.17 -6.30
CA LEU A 279 -14.47 2.11 -5.31
C LEU A 279 -14.74 0.75 -5.94
N LEU A 280 -13.94 -0.23 -5.55
CA LEU A 280 -14.12 -1.64 -5.85
C LEU A 280 -14.28 -2.39 -4.53
N THR A 281 -15.38 -3.08 -4.31
CA THR A 281 -15.61 -3.87 -3.08
C THR A 281 -15.79 -5.33 -3.44
N VAL A 282 -14.97 -6.20 -2.86
CA VAL A 282 -14.98 -7.65 -3.09
C VAL A 282 -14.86 -8.43 -1.80
N ASP A 283 -15.35 -9.67 -1.83
CA ASP A 283 -15.19 -10.66 -0.77
C ASP A 283 -14.03 -11.61 -1.14
N LEU A 284 -13.08 -11.81 -0.21
CA LEU A 284 -11.98 -12.76 -0.35
C LEU A 284 -12.36 -14.07 0.34
N ASP A 285 -12.42 -15.17 -0.40
CA ASP A 285 -12.70 -16.51 0.16
C ASP A 285 -11.39 -17.24 0.52
N PHE A 286 -11.08 -17.30 1.81
CA PHE A 286 -9.88 -17.98 2.29
C PHE A 286 -9.98 -19.51 2.24
N THR A 287 -11.17 -20.10 2.06
CA THR A 287 -11.33 -21.55 1.86
C THR A 287 -10.80 -21.96 0.47
N GLU A 288 -10.96 -21.07 -0.53
CA GLU A 288 -10.34 -21.21 -1.85
C GLU A 288 -8.81 -21.19 -1.74
N LEU A 289 -8.25 -20.21 -1.02
CA LEU A 289 -6.80 -20.11 -0.79
C LEU A 289 -6.21 -21.40 -0.22
N GLU A 290 -6.82 -21.94 0.86
CA GLU A 290 -6.35 -23.16 1.49
C GLU A 290 -6.39 -24.36 0.54
N THR A 291 -7.44 -24.42 -0.28
CA THR A 291 -7.61 -25.49 -1.28
C THR A 291 -6.52 -25.41 -2.35
N ILE A 292 -6.27 -24.22 -2.89
CA ILE A 292 -5.22 -23.99 -3.92
C ILE A 292 -3.84 -24.32 -3.33
N ARG A 293 -3.52 -23.84 -2.13
CA ARG A 293 -2.24 -24.09 -1.44
C ARG A 293 -1.98 -25.57 -1.19
N ARG A 294 -3.03 -26.35 -0.97
CA ARG A 294 -2.94 -27.81 -0.80
C ARG A 294 -2.76 -28.54 -2.13
N GLN A 295 -3.45 -28.08 -3.18
CA GLN A 295 -3.40 -28.71 -4.51
C GLN A 295 -2.09 -28.40 -5.25
N ILE A 296 -1.58 -27.17 -5.13
CA ILE A 296 -0.37 -26.69 -5.82
C ILE A 296 0.59 -26.11 -4.77
N PRO A 297 1.36 -26.94 -4.05
CA PRO A 297 2.22 -26.48 -2.96
C PRO A 297 3.55 -25.85 -3.43
N ALA A 298 3.64 -25.37 -4.68
CA ALA A 298 4.87 -24.81 -5.26
C ALA A 298 5.45 -23.64 -4.45
N TRP A 299 4.59 -22.84 -3.83
CA TRP A 299 4.96 -21.71 -2.96
C TRP A 299 5.78 -22.10 -1.72
N ARG A 300 5.78 -23.39 -1.33
CA ARG A 300 6.58 -23.94 -0.22
C ARG A 300 7.97 -24.39 -0.62
N LEU A 301 8.19 -24.60 -1.91
CA LEU A 301 9.38 -25.26 -2.45
C LEU A 301 10.40 -24.25 -2.99
N GLN A 302 10.11 -22.97 -2.89
CA GLN A 302 10.96 -21.88 -3.41
C GLN A 302 11.92 -21.30 -2.36
#